data_b47e3117b017d6dbf57b1e4d6edd27f5
#
_entry.id   b47e3117b017d6dbf57b1e4d6edd27f5
#
_cell.length_a   1.000
_cell.length_b   1.000
_cell.length_c   1.000
_cell.angle_alpha   90.00
_cell.angle_beta   90.00
_cell.angle_gamma   90.00
#
_symmetry.space_group_name_H-M   'P 1'
#
loop_
_entity.id
_entity.type
_entity.pdbx_description
1 polymer ?
#
loop_
_entity_poly.entity_id
_entity_poly.type
_entity_poly.pdbx_seq_one_letter_code
_entity_poly.pdbx_strand_id
1 'polypeptide(L)'
;MTSRRSQLQEDTYFRVLRMLQDNPDMTQREIAERLGVSTSGMNYCLNALIDKGWVKVHNFSQSKNKFGYIYVLTPQGIMEKVTLTGRFLKRKQAEYAALKAEIDGLTEELGASAKAKS
;
A
#
# COMPACT_ATOMS: atom_id res chain seq x y z
N MET A 1 -0.39 20.47 -4.06
CA MET A 1 -1.30 19.44 -4.60
C MET A 1 -0.53 18.18 -4.93
N THR A 2 -0.97 17.06 -4.39
CA THR A 2 -0.32 15.77 -4.65
C THR A 2 -0.83 15.23 -5.98
N SER A 3 0.10 14.94 -6.91
CA SER A 3 -0.28 14.38 -8.21
C SER A 3 -0.78 12.93 -8.03
N ARG A 4 -1.53 12.44 -9.02
CA ARG A 4 -1.98 11.05 -9.04
C ARG A 4 -0.79 10.08 -8.97
N ARG A 5 0.29 10.40 -9.68
CA ARG A 5 1.51 9.59 -9.67
C ARG A 5 2.12 9.53 -8.27
N SER A 6 2.16 10.67 -7.57
CA SER A 6 2.67 10.73 -6.20
C SER A 6 1.80 9.93 -5.23
N GLN A 7 0.48 9.95 -5.42
CA GLN A 7 -0.44 9.17 -4.60
C GLN A 7 -0.26 7.66 -4.82
N LEU A 8 -0.07 7.22 -6.06
CA LEU A 8 0.20 5.81 -6.36
C LEU A 8 1.51 5.36 -5.75
N GLN A 9 2.53 6.21 -5.79
CA GLN A 9 3.82 5.93 -5.17
C GLN A 9 3.70 5.84 -3.65
N GLU A 10 2.97 6.76 -3.03
CA GLU A 10 2.69 6.73 -1.60
C GLU A 10 1.94 5.46 -1.19
N ASP A 11 0.95 5.06 -1.96
CA ASP A 11 0.19 3.84 -1.71
C ASP A 11 1.09 2.60 -1.77
N THR A 12 1.99 2.55 -2.74
CA THR A 12 2.96 1.45 -2.88
C THR A 12 3.88 1.41 -1.67
N TYR A 13 4.43 2.56 -1.26
CA TYR A 13 5.28 2.65 -0.08
C TYR A 13 4.55 2.18 1.16
N PHE A 14 3.32 2.64 1.36
CA PHE A 14 2.50 2.24 2.49
C PHE A 14 2.31 0.72 2.53
N ARG A 15 1.98 0.12 1.40
CA ARG A 15 1.76 -1.33 1.31
C ARG A 15 3.03 -2.11 1.62
N VAL A 16 4.18 -1.65 1.13
CA VAL A 16 5.47 -2.28 1.42
C VAL A 16 5.78 -2.18 2.90
N LEU A 17 5.65 -0.98 3.49
CA LEU A 17 5.93 -0.77 4.91
C LEU A 17 5.03 -1.65 5.79
N ARG A 18 3.75 -1.71 5.46
CA ARG A 18 2.80 -2.55 6.18
C ARG A 18 3.17 -4.04 6.09
N MET A 19 3.53 -4.48 4.90
CA MET A 19 3.91 -5.86 4.67
C MET A 19 5.18 -6.24 5.45
N LEU A 20 6.17 -5.35 5.48
CA LEU A 20 7.41 -5.57 6.23
C LEU A 20 7.17 -5.60 7.73
N GLN A 21 6.24 -4.80 8.24
CA GLN A 21 5.91 -4.80 9.65
C GLN A 21 5.21 -6.09 10.06
N ASP A 22 4.30 -6.58 9.23
CA ASP A 22 3.53 -7.80 9.50
C ASP A 22 4.34 -9.06 9.22
N ASN A 23 5.30 -9.00 8.31
CA ASN A 23 6.10 -10.14 7.85
C ASN A 23 7.57 -9.76 7.74
N PRO A 24 8.30 -9.72 8.87
CA PRO A 24 9.69 -9.21 8.87
C PRO A 24 10.69 -10.07 8.12
N ASP A 25 10.34 -11.29 7.74
CA ASP A 25 11.25 -12.23 7.08
C ASP A 25 11.05 -12.32 5.57
N MET A 26 10.33 -11.39 4.96
CA MET A 26 10.05 -11.48 3.54
C MET A 26 11.24 -11.01 2.69
N THR A 27 11.49 -11.76 1.62
CA THR A 27 12.48 -11.39 0.61
C THR A 27 11.83 -10.42 -0.38
N GLN A 28 12.67 -9.73 -1.17
CA GLN A 28 12.20 -8.83 -2.22
C GLN A 28 11.25 -9.54 -3.19
N ARG A 29 11.59 -10.76 -3.57
CA ARG A 29 10.78 -11.53 -4.51
C ARG A 29 9.38 -11.83 -3.94
N GLU A 30 9.34 -12.25 -2.67
CA GLU A 30 8.06 -12.53 -2.01
C GLU A 30 7.18 -11.28 -1.92
N ILE A 31 7.78 -10.14 -1.59
CA ILE A 31 7.07 -8.86 -1.53
C ILE A 31 6.51 -8.49 -2.90
N ALA A 32 7.35 -8.61 -3.94
CA ALA A 32 6.95 -8.30 -5.31
C ALA A 32 5.78 -9.18 -5.76
N GLU A 33 5.85 -10.48 -5.47
CA GLU A 33 4.79 -11.41 -5.81
C GLU A 33 3.46 -11.06 -5.13
N ARG A 34 3.51 -10.77 -3.84
CA ARG A 34 2.30 -10.42 -3.08
C ARG A 34 1.67 -9.11 -3.52
N LEU A 35 2.49 -8.15 -3.92
CA LEU A 35 1.99 -6.85 -4.37
C LEU A 35 1.65 -6.82 -5.86
N GLY A 36 1.99 -7.88 -6.59
CA GLY A 36 1.70 -7.95 -8.02
C GLY A 36 2.54 -7.00 -8.85
N VAL A 37 3.78 -6.70 -8.39
CA VAL A 37 4.69 -5.82 -9.12
C VAL A 37 5.91 -6.62 -9.59
N SER A 38 6.63 -6.08 -10.57
CA SER A 38 7.84 -6.71 -11.07
C SER A 38 8.95 -6.67 -10.02
N THR A 39 9.89 -7.60 -10.11
CA THR A 39 11.05 -7.63 -9.22
C THR A 39 11.88 -6.35 -9.33
N SER A 40 12.06 -5.84 -10.56
CA SER A 40 12.81 -4.60 -10.77
C SER A 40 12.08 -3.38 -10.20
N GLY A 41 10.76 -3.34 -10.35
CA GLY A 41 9.94 -2.27 -9.73
C GLY A 41 10.02 -2.31 -8.22
N MET A 42 10.01 -3.51 -7.64
CA MET A 42 10.15 -3.67 -6.19
C MET A 42 11.55 -3.26 -5.73
N ASN A 43 12.58 -3.63 -6.48
CA ASN A 43 13.95 -3.21 -6.16
C ASN A 43 14.06 -1.69 -6.12
N TYR A 44 13.49 -1.01 -7.10
CA TYR A 44 13.47 0.45 -7.15
C TYR A 44 12.77 1.04 -5.93
N CYS A 45 11.62 0.48 -5.57
CA CYS A 45 10.84 0.93 -4.42
C CYS A 45 11.59 0.73 -3.10
N LEU A 46 12.17 -0.45 -2.89
CA LEU A 46 12.93 -0.75 -1.68
C LEU A 46 14.16 0.14 -1.54
N ASN A 47 14.87 0.37 -2.64
CA ASN A 47 16.02 1.27 -2.61
C ASN A 47 15.62 2.70 -2.24
N ALA A 48 14.50 3.17 -2.74
CA ALA A 48 13.97 4.49 -2.38
C ALA A 48 13.65 4.57 -0.88
N LEU A 49 13.05 3.51 -0.32
CA LEU A 49 12.73 3.45 1.10
C LEU A 49 13.98 3.37 1.97
N ILE A 50 15.01 2.67 1.50
CA ILE A 50 16.31 2.61 2.17
C ILE A 50 16.96 3.98 2.17
N ASP A 51 16.95 4.67 1.04
CA ASP A 51 17.52 6.01 0.91
C ASP A 51 16.84 7.02 1.83
N LYS A 52 15.54 6.84 2.07
CA LYS A 52 14.79 7.69 3.01
C LYS A 52 15.08 7.35 4.48
N GLY A 53 15.72 6.23 4.74
CA GLY A 53 15.99 5.77 6.11
C GLY A 53 14.79 5.11 6.78
N TRP A 54 13.79 4.70 6.02
CA TRP A 54 12.59 4.05 6.54
C TRP A 54 12.72 2.54 6.61
N VAL A 55 13.59 1.98 5.78
CA VAL A 55 13.85 0.56 5.69
C VAL A 55 15.35 0.34 5.74
N LYS A 56 15.78 -0.75 6.36
CA LYS A 56 17.17 -1.18 6.34
C LYS A 56 17.25 -2.63 5.92
N VAL A 57 18.40 -3.00 5.39
CA VAL A 57 18.67 -4.35 4.88
C VAL A 57 19.44 -5.13 5.93
N HIS A 58 19.01 -6.38 6.16
CA HIS A 58 19.76 -7.33 6.97
C HIS A 58 20.15 -8.52 6.11
N ASN A 59 21.36 -8.99 6.31
CA ASN A 59 21.85 -10.18 5.62
C ASN A 59 21.34 -11.43 6.34
N PHE A 60 20.77 -12.35 5.58
CA PHE A 60 20.22 -13.61 6.10
C PHE A 60 21.32 -14.68 6.17
N SER A 61 22.30 -14.48 7.00
CA SER A 61 23.32 -15.52 7.17
C SER A 61 22.88 -16.68 8.07
N GLN A 62 21.73 -16.56 8.73
CA GLN A 62 21.29 -17.53 9.73
C GLN A 62 20.04 -18.32 9.38
N SER A 63 19.40 -18.03 8.26
CA SER A 63 18.24 -18.79 7.84
C SER A 63 18.66 -19.96 6.96
N LYS A 64 18.27 -21.15 7.35
CA LYS A 64 18.69 -22.40 6.67
C LYS A 64 18.21 -22.51 5.22
N ASN A 65 17.23 -21.72 4.79
CA ASN A 65 16.57 -21.89 3.50
C ASN A 65 16.45 -20.63 2.66
N LYS A 66 17.03 -19.51 3.10
CA LYS A 66 16.89 -18.26 2.35
C LYS A 66 18.23 -17.62 2.10
N PHE A 67 18.62 -17.57 0.84
CA PHE A 67 19.75 -16.78 0.39
C PHE A 67 19.23 -15.40 0.05
N GLY A 68 19.85 -14.36 0.59
CA GLY A 68 19.53 -12.99 0.23
C GLY A 68 19.31 -12.10 1.43
N TYR A 69 18.70 -10.98 1.14
CA TYR A 69 18.52 -9.92 2.13
C TYR A 69 17.07 -9.89 2.60
N ILE A 70 16.90 -9.62 3.89
CA ILE A 70 15.60 -9.23 4.42
C ILE A 70 15.58 -7.73 4.62
N TYR A 71 14.37 -7.19 4.59
CA TYR A 71 14.13 -5.76 4.73
C TYR A 71 13.35 -5.54 6.01
N VAL A 72 13.82 -4.61 6.82
CA VAL A 72 13.24 -4.35 8.15
C VAL A 72 12.93 -2.87 8.28
N LEU A 73 11.82 -2.55 8.91
CA LEU A 73 11.47 -1.15 9.20
C LEU A 73 12.41 -0.58 10.25
N THR A 74 12.87 0.64 10.00
CA THR A 74 13.56 1.44 11.01
C THR A 74 12.52 2.09 11.91
N PRO A 75 12.92 2.64 13.09
CA PRO A 75 12.00 3.42 13.91
C PRO A 75 11.36 4.57 13.13
N GLN A 76 12.13 5.25 12.27
CA GLN A 76 11.60 6.29 11.40
C GLN A 76 10.58 5.73 10.42
N GLY A 77 10.83 4.55 9.88
CA GLY A 77 9.89 3.88 8.98
C GLY A 77 8.57 3.55 9.65
N ILE A 78 8.62 3.14 10.91
CA ILE A 78 7.40 2.87 11.69
C ILE A 78 6.58 4.15 11.84
N MET A 79 7.23 5.26 12.17
CA MET A 79 6.58 6.56 12.31
C MET A 79 5.97 7.03 10.98
N GLU A 80 6.71 6.87 9.89
CA GLU A 80 6.21 7.25 8.56
C GLU A 80 5.05 6.36 8.13
N LYS A 81 5.07 5.09 8.49
CA LYS A 81 3.94 4.20 8.22
C LYS A 81 2.67 4.71 8.88
N VAL A 82 2.76 5.19 10.13
CA VAL A 82 1.61 5.76 10.83
C VAL A 82 1.06 6.97 10.08
N THR A 83 1.94 7.86 9.63
CA THR A 83 1.55 9.04 8.86
C THR A 83 0.86 8.64 7.55
N LEU A 84 1.45 7.69 6.83
CA LEU A 84 0.87 7.21 5.56
C LEU A 84 -0.44 6.48 5.78
N THR A 85 -0.57 5.77 6.90
CA THR A 85 -1.83 5.11 7.27
C THR A 85 -2.95 6.13 7.39
N GLY A 86 -2.68 7.25 8.06
CA GLY A 86 -3.66 8.33 8.21
C GLY A 86 -4.09 8.92 6.86
N ARG A 87 -3.12 9.18 5.98
CA ARG A 87 -3.40 9.69 4.64
C ARG A 87 -4.19 8.69 3.79
N PHE A 88 -3.79 7.44 3.84
CA PHE A 88 -4.45 6.36 3.11
C PHE A 88 -5.90 6.21 3.58
N LEU A 89 -6.12 6.19 4.89
CA LEU A 89 -7.46 6.09 5.46
C LEU A 89 -8.35 7.25 5.01
N LYS A 90 -7.80 8.46 5.05
CA LYS A 90 -8.54 9.66 4.65
C LYS A 90 -9.00 9.56 3.18
N ARG A 91 -8.10 9.09 2.29
CA ARG A 91 -8.46 8.88 0.88
C ARG A 91 -9.54 7.81 0.73
N LYS A 92 -9.41 6.71 1.48
CA LYS A 92 -10.39 5.62 1.43
C LYS A 92 -11.76 6.06 1.94
N GLN A 93 -11.79 6.89 2.97
CA GLN A 93 -13.05 7.45 3.47
C GLN A 93 -13.72 8.35 2.43
N ALA A 94 -12.94 9.15 1.70
CA ALA A 94 -13.46 9.99 0.63
C ALA A 94 -14.00 9.15 -0.53
N GLU A 95 -13.26 8.08 -0.91
CA GLU A 95 -13.71 7.14 -1.94
C GLU A 95 -15.01 6.44 -1.52
N TYR A 96 -15.09 6.03 -0.27
CA TYR A 96 -16.30 5.40 0.28
C TYR A 96 -17.50 6.34 0.20
N ALA A 97 -17.33 7.60 0.62
CA ALA A 97 -18.39 8.58 0.59
C ALA A 97 -18.89 8.84 -0.84
N ALA A 98 -17.95 8.94 -1.79
CA ALA A 98 -18.29 9.13 -3.19
C ALA A 98 -19.03 7.92 -3.76
N LEU A 99 -18.56 6.72 -3.44
CA LEU A 99 -19.19 5.49 -3.90
C LEU A 99 -20.61 5.33 -3.29
N LYS A 100 -20.74 5.65 -2.00
CA LYS A 100 -22.04 5.60 -1.34
C LYS A 100 -23.04 6.56 -1.99
N ALA A 101 -22.61 7.79 -2.29
CA ALA A 101 -23.44 8.77 -2.98
C ALA A 101 -23.89 8.28 -4.35
N GLU A 102 -22.96 7.66 -5.09
CA GLU A 102 -23.26 7.08 -6.40
C GLU A 102 -24.29 5.95 -6.30
N ILE A 103 -24.10 5.05 -5.34
CA ILE A 103 -25.04 3.94 -5.12
C ILE A 103 -26.43 4.47 -4.73
N ASP A 104 -26.47 5.44 -3.83
CA ASP A 104 -27.74 6.05 -3.40
C ASP A 104 -28.46 6.70 -4.58
N GLY A 105 -27.72 7.38 -5.45
CA GLY A 105 -28.29 7.98 -6.67
C GLY A 105 -28.87 6.94 -7.63
N LEU A 106 -28.12 5.86 -7.84
CA LEU A 106 -28.58 4.77 -8.70
C LEU A 106 -29.81 4.06 -8.11
N THR A 107 -29.85 3.90 -6.81
CA THR A 107 -30.98 3.28 -6.11
C THR A 107 -32.24 4.16 -6.26
N GLU A 108 -32.10 5.49 -6.11
CA GLU A 108 -33.18 6.42 -6.32
C GLU A 108 -33.71 6.37 -7.77
N GLU A 109 -32.78 6.31 -8.72
CA GLU A 109 -33.13 6.25 -10.14
C GLU A 109 -33.95 4.99 -10.44
N LEU A 110 -33.58 3.86 -9.89
CA LEU A 110 -34.34 2.62 -10.04
C LEU A 110 -35.71 2.73 -9.36
N GLY A 111 -35.77 3.33 -8.18
CA GLY A 111 -37.02 3.53 -7.46
C GLY A 111 -37.97 4.43 -8.22
N ALA A 112 -37.49 5.53 -8.76
CA ALA A 112 -38.27 6.43 -9.57
C ALA A 112 -38.78 5.76 -10.85
N SER A 113 -37.90 4.97 -11.51
CA SER A 113 -38.27 4.23 -12.71
C SER A 113 -39.35 3.18 -12.42
N ALA A 114 -39.22 2.48 -11.29
CA ALA A 114 -40.20 1.49 -10.88
C ALA A 114 -41.56 2.14 -10.60
N LYS A 115 -41.58 3.30 -9.95
CA LYS A 115 -42.82 4.05 -9.68
C LYS A 115 -43.48 4.56 -10.96
N ALA A 116 -42.70 4.97 -11.96
CA ALA A 116 -43.18 5.45 -13.23
C ALA A 116 -43.90 4.35 -14.02
N LYS A 117 -43.51 3.09 -13.79
CA LYS A 117 -44.09 1.93 -14.49
C LYS A 117 -45.33 1.34 -13.82
N SER A 118 -45.59 1.75 -12.60
CA SER A 118 -46.74 1.20 -11.86
C SER A 118 -48.03 2.01 -12.06
#